data_126359bc3d9da5be77c95bc3afc98bde
#
_entry.id   126359bc3d9da5be77c95bc3afc98bde
#
_cell.length_a   1.000
_cell.length_b   1.000
_cell.length_c   1.000
_cell.angle_alpha   90.00
_cell.angle_beta   90.00
_cell.angle_gamma   90.00
#
_symmetry.space_group_name_H-M   'P 1'
#
loop_
_entity.id
_entity.type
_entity.pdbx_description
1 polymer ?
#
loop_
_entity_poly.entity_id
_entity_poly.type
_entity_poly.pdbx_seq_one_letter_code
_entity_poly.pdbx_strand_id
1 'polypeptide(L)'
;RPEESSYQADMHLYMKILRCNACHERQPLTPPRSDIRAHFSSSGEDLGDEGRVPPALNGVGRKLTRGALKKTIQGAMPVRPYMNTRMPNWGDTHADILTEHFIESDLETDEKPTPRKGRENQVGRNMWGRALMGIDGLGCIQCHPLNGNRSLGIQAMDLKHSSGRLRAPWFRDYLMDPAKFRPGTRMPSFWPNGNPSLKGHGGSSERQIDSIWAYLNELGQSRLPLGMESKGDFMLKPERRPMVFRTFMKDAGLHAIAVGFFRNFHVA
;
A
#
# COMPACT_ATOMS: atom_id res chain seq x y z
N ARG A 1 -4.76 27.16 -23.82
CA ARG A 1 -4.88 25.87 -23.10
C ARG A 1 -4.06 24.87 -23.89
N PRO A 2 -3.25 24.00 -23.28
CA PRO A 2 -2.67 22.89 -24.00
C PRO A 2 -3.82 22.06 -24.61
N GLU A 3 -3.67 21.66 -25.88
CA GLU A 3 -4.64 20.79 -26.52
C GLU A 3 -4.72 19.48 -25.71
N GLU A 4 -5.92 19.10 -25.33
CA GLU A 4 -6.20 17.86 -24.64
C GLU A 4 -5.98 16.72 -25.64
N SER A 5 -5.21 15.70 -25.29
CA SER A 5 -5.03 14.53 -26.17
C SER A 5 -6.38 13.84 -26.40
N SER A 6 -6.51 13.14 -27.54
CA SER A 6 -7.74 12.42 -27.86
C SER A 6 -8.11 11.41 -26.77
N TYR A 7 -7.15 10.67 -26.23
CA TYR A 7 -7.37 9.73 -25.14
C TYR A 7 -7.83 10.39 -23.84
N GLN A 8 -7.34 11.60 -23.56
CA GLN A 8 -7.74 12.35 -22.36
C GLN A 8 -9.17 12.86 -22.49
N ALA A 9 -9.55 13.40 -23.67
CA ALA A 9 -10.91 13.83 -23.95
C ALA A 9 -11.91 12.67 -23.89
N ASP A 10 -11.59 11.55 -24.52
CA ASP A 10 -12.41 10.34 -24.52
C ASP A 10 -12.56 9.76 -23.11
N MET A 11 -11.50 9.70 -22.34
CA MET A 11 -11.53 9.24 -20.95
C MET A 11 -12.45 10.12 -20.10
N HIS A 12 -12.38 11.45 -20.24
CA HIS A 12 -13.27 12.37 -19.51
C HIS A 12 -14.73 12.21 -19.93
N LEU A 13 -14.98 11.98 -21.23
CA LEU A 13 -16.32 11.71 -21.75
C LEU A 13 -16.88 10.42 -21.14
N TYR A 14 -16.12 9.33 -21.16
CA TYR A 14 -16.53 8.05 -20.58
C TYR A 14 -16.79 8.17 -19.07
N MET A 15 -15.93 8.88 -18.33
CA MET A 15 -16.14 9.12 -16.90
C MET A 15 -17.44 9.86 -16.62
N LYS A 16 -17.85 10.79 -17.49
CA LYS A 16 -19.14 11.51 -17.37
C LYS A 16 -20.32 10.62 -17.71
N ILE A 17 -20.25 9.87 -18.81
CA ILE A 17 -21.31 8.95 -19.26
C ILE A 17 -21.59 7.89 -18.19
N LEU A 18 -20.56 7.26 -17.66
CA LEU A 18 -20.66 6.22 -16.63
C LEU A 18 -20.73 6.80 -15.21
N ARG A 19 -20.76 8.12 -15.08
CA ARG A 19 -20.87 8.83 -13.80
C ARG A 19 -19.77 8.48 -12.77
N CYS A 20 -18.58 8.13 -13.23
CA CYS A 20 -17.44 7.83 -12.36
C CYS A 20 -17.09 9.02 -11.44
N ASN A 21 -17.27 10.24 -11.94
CA ASN A 21 -17.04 11.48 -11.21
C ASN A 21 -18.03 11.73 -10.06
N ALA A 22 -19.12 10.95 -9.95
CA ALA A 22 -19.98 11.00 -8.76
C ALA A 22 -19.29 10.48 -7.50
N CYS A 23 -18.26 9.64 -7.67
CA CYS A 23 -17.51 9.03 -6.58
C CYS A 23 -16.02 9.36 -6.63
N HIS A 24 -15.46 9.59 -7.81
CA HIS A 24 -14.02 9.80 -8.01
C HIS A 24 -13.69 11.19 -8.52
N GLU A 25 -12.68 11.78 -7.92
CA GLU A 25 -12.05 13.00 -8.43
C GLU A 25 -11.06 12.64 -9.54
N ARG A 26 -11.08 13.40 -10.65
CA ARG A 26 -10.01 13.45 -11.65
C ARG A 26 -10.06 14.81 -12.36
N GLN A 27 -9.00 15.56 -12.30
CA GLN A 27 -8.90 16.83 -13.01
C GLN A 27 -9.03 16.64 -14.53
N PRO A 28 -9.74 17.54 -15.23
CA PRO A 28 -10.43 18.73 -14.74
C PRO A 28 -11.87 18.50 -14.25
N LEU A 29 -12.32 17.24 -14.11
CA LEU A 29 -13.67 16.92 -13.64
C LEU A 29 -13.81 17.32 -12.17
N THR A 30 -14.98 17.88 -11.83
CA THR A 30 -15.30 18.28 -10.48
C THR A 30 -15.26 17.10 -9.53
N PRO A 31 -14.67 17.25 -8.34
CA PRO A 31 -14.72 16.19 -7.32
C PRO A 31 -16.16 15.94 -6.85
N PRO A 32 -16.43 14.80 -6.21
CA PRO A 32 -17.72 14.54 -5.58
C PRO A 32 -18.10 15.67 -4.62
N ARG A 33 -19.36 16.07 -4.67
CA ARG A 33 -19.90 17.12 -3.79
C ARG A 33 -19.70 16.74 -2.32
N SER A 34 -19.57 17.73 -1.45
CA SER A 34 -19.31 17.54 -0.02
C SER A 34 -20.43 16.75 0.69
N ASP A 35 -21.68 16.93 0.29
CA ASP A 35 -22.83 16.19 0.79
C ASP A 35 -22.73 14.70 0.40
N ILE A 36 -22.34 14.36 -0.82
CA ILE A 36 -22.10 12.99 -1.24
C ILE A 36 -20.93 12.35 -0.47
N ARG A 37 -19.85 13.10 -0.29
CA ARG A 37 -18.67 12.61 0.46
C ARG A 37 -18.99 12.26 1.91
N ALA A 38 -19.96 12.91 2.53
CA ALA A 38 -20.40 12.62 3.89
C ALA A 38 -21.04 11.22 4.04
N HIS A 39 -21.55 10.63 2.95
CA HIS A 39 -22.16 9.30 2.96
C HIS A 39 -21.16 8.15 2.77
N PHE A 40 -19.92 8.44 2.39
CA PHE A 40 -18.91 7.40 2.29
C PHE A 40 -18.47 6.96 3.69
N SER A 41 -18.51 5.66 3.93
CA SER A 41 -18.20 5.07 5.24
C SER A 41 -17.29 3.86 5.12
N SER A 42 -16.69 3.47 6.23
CA SER A 42 -15.91 2.24 6.35
C SER A 42 -16.36 1.42 7.54
N SER A 43 -16.16 0.12 7.48
CA SER A 43 -16.43 -0.84 8.57
C SER A 43 -15.19 -1.14 9.40
N GLY A 44 -14.04 -0.61 9.02
CA GLY A 44 -12.77 -0.81 9.72
C GLY A 44 -12.43 0.33 10.69
N GLU A 45 -11.17 0.36 11.10
CA GLU A 45 -10.61 1.46 11.89
C GLU A 45 -10.73 2.79 11.15
N ASP A 46 -10.84 3.88 11.90
CA ASP A 46 -10.89 5.22 11.31
C ASP A 46 -9.53 5.60 10.70
N LEU A 47 -9.45 5.44 9.40
CA LEU A 47 -8.32 5.88 8.58
C LEU A 47 -8.55 7.29 7.99
N GLY A 48 -9.56 8.00 8.46
CA GLY A 48 -9.98 9.26 7.88
C GLY A 48 -10.55 9.08 6.47
N ASP A 49 -10.45 10.11 5.66
CA ASP A 49 -10.93 10.07 4.26
C ASP A 49 -10.23 8.99 3.43
N GLU A 50 -9.01 8.61 3.77
CA GLU A 50 -8.30 7.52 3.09
C GLU A 50 -9.01 6.17 3.24
N GLY A 51 -9.69 5.94 4.35
CA GLY A 51 -10.40 4.68 4.62
C GLY A 51 -11.78 4.61 4.02
N ARG A 52 -12.45 5.73 3.76
CA ARG A 52 -13.86 5.77 3.40
C ARG A 52 -14.17 6.38 2.03
N VAL A 53 -13.40 7.37 1.59
CA VAL A 53 -13.65 8.09 0.34
C VAL A 53 -13.00 7.36 -0.84
N PRO A 54 -13.72 7.15 -1.95
CA PRO A 54 -13.13 6.61 -3.17
C PRO A 54 -11.90 7.41 -3.62
N PRO A 55 -10.83 6.74 -4.09
CA PRO A 55 -9.58 7.43 -4.41
C PRO A 55 -9.73 8.35 -5.62
N ALA A 56 -8.95 9.43 -5.65
CA ALA A 56 -8.75 10.21 -6.87
C ALA A 56 -8.11 9.34 -7.97
N LEU A 57 -8.50 9.60 -9.21
CA LEU A 57 -8.05 8.84 -10.39
C LEU A 57 -6.95 9.56 -11.18
N ASN A 58 -6.43 10.70 -10.68
CA ASN A 58 -5.29 11.37 -11.32
C ASN A 58 -4.09 10.42 -11.34
N GLY A 59 -3.53 10.17 -12.52
CA GLY A 59 -2.39 9.30 -12.70
C GLY A 59 -2.64 7.82 -12.40
N VAL A 60 -3.90 7.34 -12.43
CA VAL A 60 -4.21 5.93 -12.12
C VAL A 60 -3.62 4.96 -13.13
N GLY A 61 -3.47 5.36 -14.40
CA GLY A 61 -2.82 4.57 -15.46
C GLY A 61 -1.31 4.43 -15.23
N ARG A 62 -0.65 5.44 -14.64
CA ARG A 62 0.74 5.33 -14.19
C ARG A 62 0.87 4.45 -12.96
N LYS A 63 -0.12 4.48 -12.08
CA LYS A 63 -0.11 3.77 -10.80
C LYS A 63 -0.31 2.29 -10.95
N LEU A 64 -1.31 1.86 -11.71
CA LEU A 64 -1.75 0.48 -11.77
C LEU A 64 -1.23 -0.22 -13.04
N THR A 65 -0.95 -1.52 -12.90
CA THR A 65 -0.76 -2.36 -14.07
C THR A 65 -2.08 -2.47 -14.85
N ARG A 66 -2.01 -2.70 -16.17
CA ARG A 66 -3.19 -2.85 -17.05
C ARG A 66 -4.19 -3.89 -16.49
N GLY A 67 -3.68 -5.06 -16.12
CA GLY A 67 -4.52 -6.13 -15.60
C GLY A 67 -5.16 -5.80 -14.25
N ALA A 68 -4.45 -5.09 -13.37
CA ALA A 68 -5.00 -4.66 -12.09
C ALA A 68 -6.04 -3.55 -12.26
N LEU A 69 -5.82 -2.61 -13.17
CA LEU A 69 -6.77 -1.54 -13.46
C LEU A 69 -8.08 -2.12 -14.01
N LYS A 70 -7.99 -3.01 -15.02
CA LYS A 70 -9.15 -3.72 -15.57
C LYS A 70 -9.94 -4.47 -14.49
N LYS A 71 -9.25 -5.31 -13.69
CA LYS A 71 -9.89 -6.05 -12.59
C LYS A 71 -10.52 -5.13 -11.54
N THR A 72 -9.92 -3.96 -11.29
CA THR A 72 -10.49 -2.97 -10.36
C THR A 72 -11.78 -2.39 -10.92
N ILE A 73 -11.83 -2.03 -12.20
CA ILE A 73 -13.02 -1.51 -12.87
C ILE A 73 -14.14 -2.56 -12.92
N GLN A 74 -13.78 -3.83 -13.07
CA GLN A 74 -14.71 -4.96 -13.01
C GLN A 74 -15.21 -5.29 -11.59
N GLY A 75 -14.69 -4.62 -10.56
CA GLY A 75 -15.00 -4.95 -9.16
C GLY A 75 -14.37 -6.26 -8.65
N ALA A 76 -13.48 -6.87 -9.44
CA ALA A 76 -12.88 -8.17 -9.15
C ALA A 76 -11.62 -8.10 -8.25
N MET A 77 -11.19 -6.90 -7.86
CA MET A 77 -10.01 -6.70 -7.01
C MET A 77 -10.33 -5.82 -5.79
N PRO A 78 -10.88 -6.37 -4.72
CA PRO A 78 -11.23 -5.62 -3.51
C PRO A 78 -9.98 -5.30 -2.68
N VAL A 79 -9.28 -4.21 -3.02
CA VAL A 79 -8.06 -3.77 -2.34
C VAL A 79 -8.36 -3.15 -0.98
N ARG A 80 -9.56 -2.62 -0.79
CA ARG A 80 -10.02 -1.95 0.42
C ARG A 80 -11.32 -2.59 0.89
N PRO A 81 -11.28 -3.80 1.45
CA PRO A 81 -12.48 -4.54 1.85
C PRO A 81 -13.27 -3.84 2.95
N TYR A 82 -12.63 -2.98 3.74
CA TYR A 82 -13.25 -2.19 4.79
C TYR A 82 -14.12 -1.03 4.30
N MET A 83 -13.98 -0.59 3.05
CA MET A 83 -14.87 0.44 2.48
C MET A 83 -16.27 -0.14 2.24
N ASN A 84 -17.32 0.54 2.70
CA ASN A 84 -18.69 0.11 2.47
C ASN A 84 -19.18 0.46 1.06
N THR A 85 -18.65 1.54 0.47
CA THR A 85 -18.96 1.92 -0.92
C THR A 85 -18.28 0.95 -1.88
N ARG A 86 -19.08 0.38 -2.78
CA ARG A 86 -18.61 -0.54 -3.83
C ARG A 86 -18.73 0.12 -5.19
N MET A 87 -17.69 -0.05 -6.02
CA MET A 87 -17.74 0.40 -7.40
C MET A 87 -18.66 -0.51 -8.21
N PRO A 88 -19.57 0.03 -9.03
CA PRO A 88 -20.38 -0.77 -9.94
C PRO A 88 -19.49 -1.55 -10.93
N ASN A 89 -19.94 -2.73 -11.34
CA ASN A 89 -19.34 -3.46 -12.44
C ASN A 89 -19.99 -3.02 -13.76
N TRP A 90 -19.19 -2.42 -14.65
CA TRP A 90 -19.62 -1.90 -15.95
C TRP A 90 -19.48 -2.91 -17.10
N GLY A 91 -19.09 -4.15 -16.79
CA GLY A 91 -18.83 -5.20 -17.77
C GLY A 91 -17.46 -5.07 -18.45
N ASP A 92 -17.11 -6.08 -19.24
CA ASP A 92 -15.76 -6.24 -19.79
C ASP A 92 -15.43 -5.17 -20.83
N THR A 93 -16.39 -4.85 -21.70
CA THR A 93 -16.18 -3.87 -22.78
C THR A 93 -15.82 -2.49 -22.23
N HIS A 94 -16.59 -1.99 -21.26
CA HIS A 94 -16.29 -0.69 -20.65
C HIS A 94 -15.02 -0.73 -19.80
N ALA A 95 -14.73 -1.86 -19.16
CA ALA A 95 -13.49 -2.02 -18.41
C ALA A 95 -12.26 -1.98 -19.32
N ASP A 96 -12.32 -2.59 -20.51
CA ASP A 96 -11.23 -2.53 -21.50
C ASP A 96 -11.04 -1.12 -22.01
N ILE A 97 -12.09 -0.46 -22.46
CA ILE A 97 -12.04 0.91 -22.99
C ILE A 97 -11.47 1.88 -21.94
N LEU A 98 -12.03 1.88 -20.73
CA LEU A 98 -11.55 2.75 -19.65
C LEU A 98 -10.09 2.47 -19.27
N THR A 99 -9.71 1.20 -19.22
CA THR A 99 -8.32 0.82 -18.91
C THR A 99 -7.36 1.40 -19.94
N GLU A 100 -7.68 1.29 -21.23
CA GLU A 100 -6.88 1.85 -22.29
C GLU A 100 -6.77 3.37 -22.16
N HIS A 101 -7.89 4.05 -22.09
CA HIS A 101 -7.90 5.52 -22.00
C HIS A 101 -7.17 6.05 -20.76
N PHE A 102 -7.31 5.41 -19.60
CA PHE A 102 -6.54 5.79 -18.41
C PHE A 102 -5.04 5.62 -18.59
N ILE A 103 -4.63 4.49 -19.19
CA ILE A 103 -3.20 4.22 -19.40
C ILE A 103 -2.62 5.19 -20.39
N GLU A 104 -3.21 5.32 -21.56
CA GLU A 104 -2.68 6.17 -22.63
C GLU A 104 -2.67 7.65 -22.18
N SER A 105 -3.76 8.15 -21.59
CA SER A 105 -3.81 9.54 -21.12
C SER A 105 -2.83 9.85 -20.00
N ASP A 106 -2.46 8.86 -19.16
CA ASP A 106 -1.52 9.07 -18.06
C ASP A 106 -0.07 8.79 -18.45
N LEU A 107 0.20 7.96 -19.48
CA LEU A 107 1.55 7.66 -19.95
C LEU A 107 2.08 8.66 -20.99
N GLU A 108 1.22 9.39 -21.68
CA GLU A 108 1.63 10.45 -22.62
C GLU A 108 2.52 11.53 -21.96
N THR A 109 2.44 11.63 -20.63
CA THR A 109 3.20 12.62 -19.84
C THR A 109 4.50 12.07 -19.27
N ASP A 110 4.89 10.82 -19.60
CA ASP A 110 5.91 10.14 -18.82
C ASP A 110 7.18 9.76 -19.57
N GLU A 111 8.29 9.97 -18.84
CA GLU A 111 9.61 9.50 -19.19
C GLU A 111 9.64 7.97 -19.33
N LYS A 112 10.36 7.49 -20.36
CA LYS A 112 10.64 6.06 -20.55
C LYS A 112 11.24 5.47 -19.26
N PRO A 113 10.73 4.33 -18.79
CA PRO A 113 11.32 3.67 -17.63
C PRO A 113 12.80 3.41 -17.92
N THR A 114 13.68 4.00 -17.14
CA THR A 114 15.11 3.73 -17.25
C THR A 114 15.38 2.35 -16.67
N PRO A 115 15.80 1.36 -17.50
CA PRO A 115 16.17 0.05 -16.98
C PRO A 115 17.38 0.20 -16.08
N ARG A 116 17.23 -0.05 -14.77
CA ARG A 116 18.37 -0.05 -13.87
C ARG A 116 19.20 -1.30 -14.09
N LYS A 117 20.39 -1.10 -14.63
CA LYS A 117 21.45 -2.12 -14.63
C LYS A 117 22.06 -2.22 -13.23
N GLY A 118 21.52 -3.07 -12.39
CA GLY A 118 22.14 -3.44 -11.11
C GLY A 118 22.24 -4.95 -11.03
N ARG A 119 23.44 -5.48 -11.08
CA ARG A 119 23.76 -6.90 -10.83
C ARG A 119 23.77 -7.24 -9.33
N GLU A 120 22.88 -6.67 -8.54
CA GLU A 120 22.77 -7.07 -7.15
C GLU A 120 22.04 -8.39 -7.05
N ASN A 121 22.58 -9.27 -6.22
CA ASN A 121 21.97 -10.56 -5.96
C ASN A 121 20.52 -10.39 -5.47
N GLN A 122 19.55 -10.99 -6.16
CA GLN A 122 18.12 -10.93 -5.83
C GLN A 122 17.87 -11.34 -4.37
N VAL A 123 18.59 -12.34 -3.88
CA VAL A 123 18.51 -12.84 -2.49
C VAL A 123 18.86 -11.75 -1.48
N GLY A 124 19.94 -11.00 -1.71
CA GLY A 124 20.36 -9.91 -0.83
C GLY A 124 19.34 -8.79 -0.78
N ARG A 125 18.76 -8.42 -1.92
CA ARG A 125 17.69 -7.40 -1.98
C ARG A 125 16.45 -7.84 -1.21
N ASN A 126 16.01 -9.07 -1.36
CA ASN A 126 14.87 -9.61 -0.64
C ASN A 126 15.10 -9.57 0.89
N MET A 127 16.29 -9.98 1.34
CA MET A 127 16.65 -9.92 2.76
C MET A 127 16.63 -8.49 3.31
N TRP A 128 17.15 -7.52 2.56
CA TRP A 128 17.10 -6.11 2.97
C TRP A 128 15.68 -5.56 2.96
N GLY A 129 14.88 -5.89 1.96
CA GLY A 129 13.48 -5.49 1.91
C GLY A 129 12.69 -6.02 3.10
N ARG A 130 12.91 -7.30 3.46
CA ARG A 130 12.33 -7.90 4.65
C ARG A 130 12.73 -7.17 5.93
N ALA A 131 14.01 -6.86 6.10
CA ALA A 131 14.54 -6.15 7.27
C ALA A 131 13.99 -4.72 7.35
N LEU A 132 13.98 -3.99 6.22
CA LEU A 132 13.43 -2.63 6.14
C LEU A 132 11.95 -2.56 6.54
N MET A 133 11.15 -3.55 6.16
CA MET A 133 9.73 -3.56 6.50
C MET A 133 9.44 -3.95 7.95
N GLY A 134 10.38 -4.58 8.64
CA GLY A 134 10.27 -5.05 10.02
C GLY A 134 10.29 -3.96 11.08
N ILE A 135 10.13 -4.39 12.34
CA ILE A 135 10.04 -3.50 13.50
C ILE A 135 11.33 -2.70 13.74
N ASP A 136 12.48 -3.29 13.44
CA ASP A 136 13.79 -2.64 13.59
C ASP A 136 14.21 -1.86 12.33
N GLY A 137 13.35 -1.85 11.30
CA GLY A 137 13.55 -1.12 10.07
C GLY A 137 12.71 0.15 9.99
N LEU A 138 12.02 0.34 8.85
CA LEU A 138 11.10 1.45 8.63
C LEU A 138 9.72 1.20 9.27
N GLY A 139 9.48 -0.01 9.79
CA GLY A 139 8.28 -0.32 10.53
C GLY A 139 6.98 -0.37 9.70
N CYS A 140 7.05 -0.69 8.42
CA CYS A 140 5.88 -0.76 7.53
C CYS A 140 4.76 -1.66 8.08
N ILE A 141 5.14 -2.72 8.81
CA ILE A 141 4.25 -3.67 9.47
C ILE A 141 3.45 -3.07 10.63
N GLN A 142 3.78 -1.86 11.09
CA GLN A 142 2.99 -1.19 12.13
C GLN A 142 1.63 -0.75 11.59
N CYS A 143 1.54 -0.49 10.28
CA CYS A 143 0.33 -0.02 9.64
C CYS A 143 -0.21 -0.98 8.57
N HIS A 144 0.64 -1.77 7.94
CA HIS A 144 0.25 -2.60 6.81
C HIS A 144 0.21 -4.09 7.16
N PRO A 145 -0.97 -4.73 7.00
CA PRO A 145 -1.04 -6.18 6.92
C PRO A 145 -0.22 -6.72 5.77
N LEU A 146 0.32 -7.93 5.92
CA LEU A 146 1.10 -8.62 4.91
C LEU A 146 0.59 -10.04 4.71
N ASN A 147 0.14 -10.34 3.51
CA ASN A 147 -0.32 -11.67 3.12
C ASN A 147 -1.34 -12.28 4.11
N GLY A 148 -2.29 -11.46 4.56
CA GLY A 148 -3.33 -11.85 5.50
C GLY A 148 -2.92 -11.86 6.98
N ASN A 149 -1.64 -11.58 7.29
CA ASN A 149 -1.21 -11.36 8.67
C ASN A 149 -1.50 -9.91 9.05
N ARG A 150 -2.08 -9.71 10.24
CA ARG A 150 -2.46 -8.38 10.72
C ARG A 150 -1.22 -7.51 10.94
N SER A 151 -1.34 -6.22 10.72
CA SER A 151 -0.35 -5.24 11.18
C SER A 151 -0.30 -5.19 12.71
N LEU A 152 0.77 -4.64 13.23
CA LEU A 152 0.97 -4.52 14.69
C LEU A 152 0.10 -3.42 15.32
N GLY A 153 -0.39 -2.48 14.53
CA GLY A 153 -1.22 -1.35 14.97
C GLY A 153 -2.37 -1.12 14.00
N ILE A 154 -2.38 0.04 13.36
CA ILE A 154 -3.44 0.46 12.42
C ILE A 154 -3.57 -0.55 11.27
N GLN A 155 -4.80 -0.97 10.96
CA GLN A 155 -5.06 -1.91 9.86
C GLN A 155 -5.28 -1.15 8.56
N ALA A 156 -4.20 -0.70 7.92
CA ALA A 156 -4.24 -0.13 6.58
C ALA A 156 -4.42 -1.24 5.51
N MET A 157 -4.22 -0.92 4.24
CA MET A 157 -4.36 -1.92 3.17
C MET A 157 -3.28 -3.01 3.26
N ASP A 158 -3.67 -4.26 3.01
CA ASP A 158 -2.72 -5.38 2.88
C ASP A 158 -1.82 -5.20 1.66
N LEU A 159 -0.52 -5.34 1.85
CA LEU A 159 0.47 -5.19 0.78
C LEU A 159 0.63 -6.45 -0.09
N LYS A 160 -0.11 -7.52 0.18
CA LYS A 160 -0.08 -8.79 -0.56
C LYS A 160 -0.10 -8.63 -2.07
N HIS A 161 -0.93 -7.71 -2.55
CA HIS A 161 -1.13 -7.52 -3.98
C HIS A 161 -0.37 -6.32 -4.57
N SER A 162 0.51 -5.68 -3.78
CA SER A 162 1.13 -4.42 -4.19
C SER A 162 1.99 -4.58 -5.45
N SER A 163 2.85 -5.59 -5.52
CA SER A 163 3.74 -5.79 -6.65
C SER A 163 3.01 -6.23 -7.93
N GLY A 164 1.95 -7.04 -7.81
CA GLY A 164 1.12 -7.44 -8.97
C GLY A 164 0.16 -6.35 -9.44
N ARG A 165 -0.13 -5.37 -8.58
CA ARG A 165 -1.10 -4.31 -8.83
C ARG A 165 -0.46 -3.00 -9.27
N LEU A 166 0.63 -2.61 -8.63
CA LEU A 166 1.29 -1.33 -8.86
C LEU A 166 2.38 -1.45 -9.93
N ARG A 167 2.66 -0.35 -10.59
CA ARG A 167 3.85 -0.21 -11.44
C ARG A 167 5.05 0.16 -10.56
N ALA A 168 6.19 -0.48 -10.78
CA ALA A 168 7.39 -0.24 -9.98
C ALA A 168 7.88 1.23 -9.97
N PRO A 169 7.87 1.96 -11.11
CA PRO A 169 8.22 3.39 -11.09
C PRO A 169 7.30 4.20 -10.18
N TRP A 170 5.98 4.02 -10.31
CA TRP A 170 5.02 4.73 -9.44
C TRP A 170 5.20 4.37 -7.96
N PHE A 171 5.44 3.10 -7.65
CA PHE A 171 5.69 2.66 -6.27
C PHE A 171 6.90 3.38 -5.68
N ARG A 172 7.96 3.51 -6.46
CA ARG A 172 9.19 4.20 -6.06
C ARG A 172 8.92 5.68 -5.76
N ASP A 173 8.26 6.37 -6.68
CA ASP A 173 7.93 7.79 -6.54
C ASP A 173 7.01 8.03 -5.35
N TYR A 174 6.02 7.15 -5.15
CA TYR A 174 5.10 7.22 -4.02
C TYR A 174 5.78 7.05 -2.67
N LEU A 175 6.70 6.10 -2.55
CA LEU A 175 7.45 5.90 -1.31
C LEU A 175 8.37 7.07 -0.98
N MET A 176 8.94 7.70 -1.99
CA MET A 176 9.80 8.89 -1.81
C MET A 176 9.02 10.06 -1.22
N ASP A 177 7.81 10.31 -1.69
CA ASP A 177 6.97 11.42 -1.21
C ASP A 177 5.47 11.06 -1.27
N PRO A 178 4.96 10.33 -0.28
CA PRO A 178 3.54 9.94 -0.25
C PRO A 178 2.58 11.14 -0.25
N ALA A 179 2.95 12.25 0.42
CA ALA A 179 2.11 13.43 0.55
C ALA A 179 1.89 14.16 -0.77
N LYS A 180 2.86 14.11 -1.69
CA LYS A 180 2.74 14.66 -3.05
C LYS A 180 1.59 13.99 -3.82
N PHE A 181 1.46 12.66 -3.67
CA PHE A 181 0.42 11.88 -4.36
C PHE A 181 -0.90 11.87 -3.62
N ARG A 182 -0.86 12.05 -2.32
CA ARG A 182 -2.04 12.05 -1.47
C ARG A 182 -1.86 13.00 -0.29
N PRO A 183 -2.22 14.28 -0.47
CA PRO A 183 -2.19 15.26 0.62
C PRO A 183 -3.03 14.78 1.81
N GLY A 184 -2.48 14.90 3.01
CA GLY A 184 -3.14 14.44 4.25
C GLY A 184 -3.01 12.94 4.54
N THR A 185 -2.23 12.20 3.76
CA THR A 185 -1.95 10.78 4.07
C THR A 185 -1.24 10.63 5.41
N ARG A 186 -1.58 9.55 6.12
CA ARG A 186 -0.87 9.16 7.36
C ARG A 186 0.43 8.40 7.08
N MET A 187 0.67 8.00 5.84
CA MET A 187 1.90 7.32 5.46
C MET A 187 3.07 8.31 5.52
N PRO A 188 4.09 8.06 6.37
CA PRO A 188 5.23 8.96 6.48
C PRO A 188 6.17 8.85 5.28
N SER A 189 6.94 9.89 5.03
CA SER A 189 8.12 9.80 4.15
C SER A 189 9.32 9.30 4.95
N PHE A 190 9.94 8.22 4.49
CA PHE A 190 11.15 7.66 5.08
C PHE A 190 12.43 8.15 4.41
N TRP A 191 12.28 8.93 3.36
CA TRP A 191 13.40 9.48 2.57
C TRP A 191 13.27 11.00 2.39
N PRO A 192 13.29 11.78 3.50
CA PRO A 192 13.14 13.22 3.42
C PRO A 192 14.24 13.82 2.55
N ASN A 193 13.85 14.67 1.61
CA ASN A 193 14.76 15.28 0.61
C ASN A 193 15.58 14.24 -0.18
N GLY A 194 15.03 13.05 -0.38
CA GLY A 194 15.70 11.96 -1.10
C GLY A 194 16.74 11.20 -0.30
N ASN A 195 16.93 11.49 0.99
CA ASN A 195 17.92 10.84 1.84
C ASN A 195 17.31 9.77 2.73
N PRO A 196 17.96 8.59 2.91
CA PRO A 196 17.49 7.56 3.81
C PRO A 196 17.46 8.03 5.25
N SER A 197 16.32 7.87 5.94
CA SER A 197 16.23 8.09 7.39
C SER A 197 16.92 6.97 8.19
N LEU A 198 17.00 5.78 7.62
CA LEU A 198 17.69 4.62 8.19
C LEU A 198 18.97 4.35 7.41
N LYS A 199 20.13 4.38 8.10
CA LYS A 199 21.41 4.02 7.51
C LYS A 199 21.54 2.50 7.34
N GLY A 200 22.24 2.06 6.29
CA GLY A 200 22.38 0.63 5.96
C GLY A 200 21.39 0.12 4.93
N HIS A 201 21.26 -1.20 4.80
CA HIS A 201 20.30 -1.87 3.90
C HIS A 201 20.35 -1.33 2.46
N GLY A 202 21.55 -1.27 1.86
CA GLY A 202 21.74 -0.75 0.50
C GLY A 202 22.29 0.69 0.45
N GLY A 203 22.22 1.47 1.51
CA GLY A 203 22.89 2.76 1.67
C GLY A 203 22.29 3.93 0.88
N SER A 204 21.41 3.70 -0.09
CA SER A 204 20.69 4.74 -0.83
C SER A 204 19.20 4.52 -0.79
N SER A 205 18.43 5.60 -0.90
CA SER A 205 16.96 5.58 -0.94
C SER A 205 16.44 4.64 -2.02
N GLU A 206 17.03 4.73 -3.18
CA GLU A 206 16.67 3.91 -4.33
C GLU A 206 16.87 2.41 -4.09
N ARG A 207 18.03 2.03 -3.53
CA ARG A 207 18.32 0.63 -3.21
C ARG A 207 17.41 0.10 -2.11
N GLN A 208 17.10 0.93 -1.12
CA GLN A 208 16.16 0.55 -0.06
C GLN A 208 14.76 0.30 -0.63
N ILE A 209 14.25 1.20 -1.47
CA ILE A 209 12.94 1.07 -2.11
C ILE A 209 12.91 -0.13 -3.06
N ASP A 210 13.96 -0.32 -3.87
CA ASP A 210 14.07 -1.47 -4.76
C ASP A 210 14.13 -2.81 -3.97
N SER A 211 14.72 -2.79 -2.78
CA SER A 211 14.75 -3.96 -1.89
C SER A 211 13.37 -4.27 -1.30
N ILE A 212 12.62 -3.25 -0.90
CA ILE A 212 11.23 -3.42 -0.46
C ILE A 212 10.39 -3.98 -1.61
N TRP A 213 10.55 -3.44 -2.82
CA TRP A 213 9.85 -3.94 -4.00
C TRP A 213 10.19 -5.40 -4.30
N ALA A 214 11.48 -5.78 -4.24
CA ALA A 214 11.92 -7.16 -4.43
C ALA A 214 11.29 -8.11 -3.40
N TYR A 215 11.24 -7.71 -2.13
CA TYR A 215 10.59 -8.48 -1.08
C TYR A 215 9.08 -8.65 -1.32
N LEU A 216 8.38 -7.58 -1.70
CA LEU A 216 6.94 -7.63 -2.00
C LEU A 216 6.60 -8.53 -3.19
N ASN A 217 7.50 -8.64 -4.17
CA ASN A 217 7.33 -9.58 -5.30
C ASN A 217 7.38 -11.05 -4.88
N GLU A 218 8.12 -11.36 -3.82
CA GLU A 218 8.33 -12.72 -3.33
C GLU A 218 7.59 -12.97 -1.99
N LEU A 219 6.69 -12.07 -1.60
CA LEU A 219 6.04 -12.10 -0.29
C LEU A 219 5.38 -13.43 0.05
N GLY A 220 4.80 -14.13 -0.94
CA GLY A 220 4.17 -15.44 -0.76
C GLY A 220 5.14 -16.59 -0.44
N GLN A 221 6.43 -16.41 -0.77
CA GLN A 221 7.48 -17.42 -0.59
C GLN A 221 8.52 -16.99 0.46
N SER A 222 8.52 -15.75 0.85
CA SER A 222 9.47 -15.16 1.79
C SER A 222 8.99 -15.26 3.23
N ARG A 223 9.94 -15.31 4.17
CA ARG A 223 9.63 -15.19 5.60
C ARG A 223 9.04 -13.80 5.89
N LEU A 224 8.12 -13.72 6.85
CA LEU A 224 7.56 -12.45 7.31
C LEU A 224 8.66 -11.54 7.89
N PRO A 225 8.47 -10.20 7.86
CA PRO A 225 9.37 -9.27 8.51
C PRO A 225 9.48 -9.52 10.01
N LEU A 226 10.61 -9.15 10.60
CA LEU A 226 10.81 -9.25 12.04
C LEU A 226 9.75 -8.42 12.77
N GLY A 227 9.12 -9.03 13.77
CA GLY A 227 8.03 -8.44 14.54
C GLY A 227 6.64 -8.78 14.01
N MET A 228 6.51 -9.33 12.79
CA MET A 228 5.25 -9.86 12.29
C MET A 228 5.32 -11.39 12.31
N GLU A 229 4.57 -11.98 13.22
CA GLU A 229 4.51 -13.44 13.33
C GLU A 229 3.36 -14.02 12.49
N SER A 230 3.58 -15.23 11.98
CA SER A 230 2.52 -15.97 11.31
C SER A 230 1.38 -16.26 12.29
N LYS A 231 0.14 -16.38 11.77
CA LYS A 231 -1.04 -16.82 12.54
C LYS A 231 -0.77 -18.15 13.25
N GLY A 232 -0.22 -18.10 14.41
CA GLY A 232 0.04 -19.22 15.30
C GLY A 232 0.22 -18.65 16.69
N ASP A 233 -0.13 -19.40 17.69
CA ASP A 233 0.09 -19.01 19.05
C ASP A 233 1.57 -18.67 19.27
N PHE A 234 1.83 -17.53 19.85
CA PHE A 234 3.17 -17.15 20.25
C PHE A 234 3.63 -18.10 21.33
N MET A 235 4.39 -19.11 20.95
CA MET A 235 4.96 -20.05 21.91
C MET A 235 6.23 -19.47 22.53
N LEU A 236 6.10 -18.87 23.70
CA LEU A 236 7.23 -18.50 24.54
C LEU A 236 7.94 -19.79 24.98
N LYS A 237 9.18 -19.99 24.50
CA LYS A 237 10.02 -21.08 24.99
C LYS A 237 10.76 -20.59 26.21
N PRO A 238 10.58 -21.25 27.38
CA PRO A 238 11.31 -20.88 28.59
C PRO A 238 12.81 -21.10 28.36
N GLU A 239 13.60 -20.07 28.61
CA GLU A 239 15.05 -20.15 28.64
C GLU A 239 15.58 -20.23 30.09
N ARG A 240 16.84 -20.60 30.25
CA ARG A 240 17.48 -20.69 31.59
C ARG A 240 17.67 -19.33 32.28
N ARG A 241 17.45 -18.23 31.56
CA ARG A 241 17.57 -16.86 32.07
C ARG A 241 16.19 -16.21 32.16
N PRO A 242 15.92 -15.37 33.11
CA PRO A 242 14.70 -14.57 33.15
C PRO A 242 14.61 -13.71 31.89
N MET A 243 13.48 -13.75 31.23
CA MET A 243 13.19 -12.95 30.02
C MET A 243 11.97 -12.10 30.29
N VAL A 244 12.06 -10.83 29.91
CA VAL A 244 10.94 -9.91 29.97
C VAL A 244 10.45 -9.66 28.56
N PHE A 245 9.19 -10.00 28.31
CA PHE A 245 8.53 -9.76 27.03
C PHE A 245 7.54 -8.60 27.20
N ARG A 246 7.61 -7.65 26.30
CA ARG A 246 6.55 -6.66 26.13
C ARG A 246 5.73 -7.05 24.90
N THR A 247 4.48 -7.37 25.13
CA THR A 247 3.54 -7.66 24.05
C THR A 247 2.21 -7.00 24.34
N PHE A 248 1.46 -6.70 23.29
CA PHE A 248 0.09 -6.24 23.44
C PHE A 248 -0.80 -7.46 23.61
N MET A 249 -1.31 -7.64 24.79
CA MET A 249 -2.32 -8.66 25.09
C MET A 249 -3.70 -8.05 24.93
N LYS A 250 -4.54 -8.70 24.12
CA LYS A 250 -5.88 -8.19 23.78
C LYS A 250 -6.78 -7.95 25.00
N ASP A 251 -6.56 -8.73 26.03
CA ASP A 251 -7.38 -8.74 27.25
C ASP A 251 -6.66 -8.16 28.48
N ALA A 252 -5.48 -7.58 28.29
CA ALA A 252 -4.69 -6.95 29.35
C ALA A 252 -4.44 -5.48 28.99
N GLY A 253 -4.36 -4.62 30.01
CA GLY A 253 -4.15 -3.19 29.81
C GLY A 253 -2.80 -2.85 29.15
N LEU A 254 -2.63 -1.59 28.77
CA LEU A 254 -1.45 -1.06 28.06
C LEU A 254 -0.10 -1.26 28.79
N HIS A 255 -0.13 -1.67 30.06
CA HIS A 255 1.05 -1.85 30.90
C HIS A 255 1.32 -3.31 31.26
N ALA A 256 0.67 -4.26 30.59
CA ALA A 256 0.92 -5.67 30.87
C ALA A 256 2.35 -6.08 30.44
N ILE A 257 3.04 -6.73 31.37
CA ILE A 257 4.39 -7.26 31.16
C ILE A 257 4.34 -8.75 31.44
N ALA A 258 4.78 -9.58 30.47
CA ALA A 258 4.99 -11.00 30.72
C ALA A 258 6.45 -11.21 31.14
N VAL A 259 6.63 -11.84 32.31
CA VAL A 259 7.95 -12.20 32.81
C VAL A 259 8.09 -13.71 32.78
N GLY A 260 9.04 -14.21 31.99
CA GLY A 260 9.36 -15.61 31.91
C GLY A 260 10.47 -16.00 32.88
N PHE A 261 10.17 -16.92 33.78
CA PHE A 261 11.16 -17.60 34.61
C PHE A 261 11.37 -19.03 34.11
N PHE A 262 12.48 -19.61 34.45
CA PHE A 262 12.79 -21.00 34.12
C PHE A 262 11.62 -21.93 34.53
N ARG A 263 10.95 -22.51 33.54
CA ARG A 263 9.75 -23.38 33.63
C ARG A 263 8.40 -22.73 33.89
N ASN A 264 8.32 -21.43 34.19
CA ASN A 264 7.03 -20.77 34.47
C ASN A 264 6.98 -19.39 33.84
N PHE A 265 5.79 -18.96 33.38
CA PHE A 265 5.51 -17.60 32.96
C PHE A 265 4.50 -16.96 33.92
N HIS A 266 4.78 -15.73 34.31
CA HIS A 266 3.88 -14.91 35.06
C HIS A 266 3.52 -13.66 34.28
N VAL A 267 2.26 -13.26 34.33
CA VAL A 267 1.76 -12.02 33.72
C VAL A 267 1.44 -11.08 34.87
N ALA A 268 1.94 -9.85 34.83
CA ALA A 268 1.69 -8.80 35.81
C ALA A 268 1.02 -7.58 35.13
#